data_47683f1997efd0a8d3b84280d5f8d401
#
_entry.id   47683f1997efd0a8d3b84280d5f8d401
#
_cell.length_a   1.000
_cell.length_b   1.000
_cell.length_c   1.000
_cell.angle_alpha   90.00
_cell.angle_beta   90.00
_cell.angle_gamma   90.00
#
_symmetry.space_group_name_H-M   'P 1'
#
loop_
_entity.id
_entity.type
_entity.pdbx_description
1 polymer ?
#
loop_
_entity_poly.entity_id
_entity_poly.type
_entity_poly.pdbx_seq_one_letter_code
_entity_poly.pdbx_strand_id
1 'polypeptide(L)'
;RVPSTESGGGIHTCAATVAVLPEAEDVDIHVDLGDIRIDTMRASGAGGQHVNTTDSAVRITHLPTGLIVVSAEKSQHRNREIAMQVLKTRLYDLERARVDGERSANRKSQVGSGDRSERIRTYNFPQGRMTDHRIGLTLYRLDQILQGNLDEIIDALTAEAQAAMLADMNG
;
A
#
# COMPACT_ATOMS: atom_id res chain seq x y z
N ARG A 1 22.88 -21.06 8.02
CA ARG A 1 23.85 -19.99 8.31
C ARG A 1 24.13 -19.96 9.81
N VAL A 2 25.36 -19.76 10.21
CA VAL A 2 25.70 -19.48 11.60
C VAL A 2 25.52 -17.97 11.84
N PRO A 3 24.64 -17.56 12.78
CA PRO A 3 24.49 -16.14 13.10
C PRO A 3 25.79 -15.57 13.71
N SER A 4 26.08 -14.30 13.47
CA SER A 4 27.27 -13.65 14.05
C SER A 4 27.23 -13.55 15.58
N THR A 5 26.04 -13.74 16.16
CA THR A 5 25.80 -13.76 17.62
C THR A 5 25.99 -15.13 18.26
N GLU A 6 26.23 -16.18 17.48
CA GLU A 6 26.40 -17.54 17.95
C GLU A 6 27.86 -17.82 18.26
N SER A 7 28.19 -17.97 19.53
CA SER A 7 29.55 -18.27 19.99
C SER A 7 29.90 -19.78 19.96
N GLY A 8 28.90 -20.65 19.89
CA GLY A 8 29.06 -22.09 19.92
C GLY A 8 29.21 -22.79 18.56
N GLY A 9 29.16 -22.05 17.44
CA GLY A 9 29.30 -22.58 16.08
C GLY A 9 28.13 -23.46 15.61
N GLY A 10 26.99 -23.41 16.27
CA GLY A 10 25.79 -24.17 15.92
C GLY A 10 25.17 -23.76 14.60
N ILE A 11 24.72 -24.75 13.81
CA ILE A 11 23.99 -24.49 12.56
C ILE A 11 22.52 -24.23 12.89
N HIS A 12 22.04 -23.02 12.62
CA HIS A 12 20.67 -22.63 12.85
C HIS A 12 19.87 -22.52 11.55
N THR A 13 18.58 -22.83 11.64
CA THR A 13 17.62 -22.55 10.57
C THR A 13 16.92 -21.25 10.89
N CYS A 14 17.03 -20.29 9.97
CA CYS A 14 16.36 -18.99 10.06
C CYS A 14 15.34 -18.84 8.93
N ALA A 15 14.22 -18.19 9.21
CA ALA A 15 13.28 -17.74 8.19
C ALA A 15 13.67 -16.33 7.73
N ALA A 16 13.53 -16.06 6.44
CA ALA A 16 13.62 -14.74 5.86
C ALA A 16 12.41 -14.52 4.96
N THR A 17 11.77 -13.39 5.11
CA THR A 17 10.60 -13.02 4.31
C THR A 17 10.98 -11.94 3.30
N VAL A 18 10.43 -12.03 2.09
CA VAL A 18 10.64 -11.06 1.01
C VAL A 18 9.28 -10.66 0.47
N ALA A 19 9.00 -9.36 0.44
CA ALA A 19 7.83 -8.81 -0.20
C ALA A 19 8.27 -7.97 -1.42
N VAL A 20 7.65 -8.22 -2.57
CA VAL A 20 7.85 -7.45 -3.80
C VAL A 20 6.65 -6.54 -3.97
N LEU A 21 6.90 -5.24 -3.97
CA LEU A 21 5.88 -4.21 -4.11
C LEU A 21 6.25 -3.31 -5.29
N PRO A 22 5.26 -2.81 -6.05
CA PRO A 22 5.52 -1.78 -7.04
C PRO A 22 6.09 -0.53 -6.38
N GLU A 23 6.88 0.22 -7.11
CA GLU A 23 7.34 1.55 -6.68
C GLU A 23 6.13 2.45 -6.40
N ALA A 24 6.24 3.27 -5.37
CA ALA A 24 5.15 4.19 -5.03
C ALA A 24 5.10 5.31 -6.07
N GLU A 25 3.96 5.45 -6.72
CA GLU A 25 3.64 6.62 -7.54
C GLU A 25 3.15 7.75 -6.65
N ASP A 26 3.42 9.00 -7.06
CA ASP A 26 2.89 10.17 -6.38
C ASP A 26 1.36 10.20 -6.55
N VAL A 27 0.67 10.47 -5.45
CA VAL A 27 -0.78 10.63 -5.45
C VAL A 27 -1.10 12.01 -6.01
N ASP A 28 -1.73 12.05 -7.19
CA ASP A 28 -2.25 13.29 -7.75
C ASP A 28 -3.77 13.37 -7.52
N ILE A 29 -4.22 14.51 -6.98
CA ILE A 29 -5.64 14.75 -6.70
C ILE A 29 -6.15 15.84 -7.63
N HIS A 30 -6.99 15.42 -8.56
CA HIS A 30 -7.80 16.33 -9.34
C HIS A 30 -9.19 16.47 -8.70
N VAL A 31 -9.59 17.71 -8.40
CA VAL A 31 -10.92 18.00 -7.84
C VAL A 31 -11.75 18.65 -8.92
N ASP A 32 -12.76 17.95 -9.42
CA ASP A 32 -13.70 18.49 -10.37
C ASP A 32 -14.69 19.44 -9.66
N LEU A 33 -14.92 20.59 -10.25
CA LEU A 33 -15.90 21.54 -9.73
C LEU A 33 -17.34 21.02 -9.80
N GLY A 34 -17.62 20.08 -10.71
CA GLY A 34 -18.92 19.39 -10.81
C GLY A 34 -19.22 18.49 -9.61
N ASP A 35 -18.17 17.99 -8.95
CA ASP A 35 -18.29 17.13 -7.77
C ASP A 35 -18.40 17.90 -6.46
N ILE A 36 -18.41 19.23 -6.52
CA ILE A 36 -18.41 20.10 -5.36
C ILE A 36 -19.74 20.85 -5.25
N ARG A 37 -20.36 20.79 -4.10
CA ARG A 37 -21.46 21.64 -3.69
C ARG A 37 -20.95 22.71 -2.73
N ILE A 38 -21.22 23.96 -3.03
CA ILE A 38 -20.84 25.11 -2.20
C ILE A 38 -22.10 25.77 -1.67
N ASP A 39 -22.24 25.81 -0.35
CA ASP A 39 -23.33 26.46 0.36
C ASP A 39 -22.76 27.64 1.17
N THR A 40 -23.43 28.77 1.13
CA THR A 40 -23.15 29.93 2.01
C THR A 40 -24.10 29.92 3.19
N MET A 41 -23.60 30.27 4.37
CA MET A 41 -24.38 30.31 5.60
C MET A 41 -23.90 31.43 6.53
N ARG A 42 -24.69 31.71 7.53
CA ARG A 42 -24.29 32.65 8.60
C ARG A 42 -23.23 31.95 9.49
N ALA A 43 -22.21 32.73 9.84
CA ALA A 43 -21.23 32.24 10.79
C ALA A 43 -21.90 32.14 12.17
N SER A 44 -21.74 31.00 12.85
CA SER A 44 -22.17 30.84 14.24
C SER A 44 -21.03 31.19 15.19
N GLY A 45 -21.20 32.15 16.07
CA GLY A 45 -20.20 32.54 17.08
C GLY A 45 -20.63 33.75 17.89
N ALA A 46 -19.96 33.99 19.02
CA ALA A 46 -20.09 35.20 19.78
C ALA A 46 -19.50 36.39 19.01
N GLY A 47 -20.34 37.06 18.26
CA GLY A 47 -19.95 38.20 17.42
C GLY A 47 -21.04 39.25 17.36
N GLY A 48 -20.65 40.50 17.03
CA GLY A 48 -21.56 41.63 16.91
C GLY A 48 -22.49 41.53 15.68
N GLN A 49 -23.16 42.63 15.36
CA GLN A 49 -24.19 42.71 14.33
C GLN A 49 -23.80 42.13 12.96
N HIS A 50 -22.51 42.19 12.58
CA HIS A 50 -22.00 41.67 11.31
C HIS A 50 -22.10 40.13 11.19
N VAL A 51 -21.87 39.37 12.27
CA VAL A 51 -21.90 37.91 12.30
C VAL A 51 -23.35 37.40 12.09
N ASN A 52 -24.32 38.14 12.59
CA ASN A 52 -25.74 37.76 12.54
C ASN A 52 -26.46 38.18 11.25
N THR A 53 -25.88 39.10 10.45
CA THR A 53 -26.54 39.67 9.27
C THR A 53 -25.91 39.25 7.95
N THR A 54 -24.69 38.70 7.95
CA THR A 54 -23.96 38.42 6.70
C THR A 54 -23.69 36.91 6.55
N ASP A 55 -24.07 36.33 5.41
CA ASP A 55 -23.75 34.92 5.04
C ASP A 55 -22.30 34.80 4.58
N SER A 56 -21.36 34.98 5.53
CA SER A 56 -19.93 34.97 5.23
C SER A 56 -19.31 33.57 5.32
N ALA A 57 -19.90 32.63 6.07
CA ALA A 57 -19.40 31.28 6.19
C ALA A 57 -19.69 30.47 4.92
N VAL A 58 -18.73 29.65 4.54
CA VAL A 58 -18.81 28.78 3.37
C VAL A 58 -18.67 27.32 3.79
N ARG A 59 -19.60 26.49 3.33
CA ARG A 59 -19.55 25.04 3.46
C ARG A 59 -19.34 24.44 2.08
N ILE A 60 -18.28 23.65 1.94
CA ILE A 60 -18.01 22.89 0.72
C ILE A 60 -18.24 21.41 1.04
N THR A 61 -19.06 20.76 0.22
CA THR A 61 -19.32 19.32 0.29
C THR A 61 -18.80 18.68 -0.99
N HIS A 62 -17.91 17.71 -0.85
CA HIS A 62 -17.48 16.88 -1.97
C HIS A 62 -18.44 15.69 -2.09
N LEU A 63 -19.23 15.65 -3.16
CA LEU A 63 -20.33 14.71 -3.34
C LEU A 63 -19.89 13.24 -3.35
N PRO A 64 -18.81 12.84 -4.08
CA PRO A 64 -18.42 11.44 -4.16
C PRO A 64 -17.94 10.85 -2.82
N THR A 65 -17.22 11.64 -2.01
CA THR A 65 -16.66 11.16 -0.73
C THR A 65 -17.48 11.54 0.48
N GLY A 66 -18.45 12.49 0.33
CA GLY A 66 -19.21 13.03 1.44
C GLY A 66 -18.42 13.92 2.40
N LEU A 67 -17.17 14.29 2.04
CA LEU A 67 -16.36 15.18 2.86
C LEU A 67 -16.95 16.58 2.90
N ILE A 68 -17.05 17.12 4.12
CA ILE A 68 -17.57 18.46 4.38
C ILE A 68 -16.48 19.31 5.02
N VAL A 69 -16.27 20.51 4.47
CA VAL A 69 -15.37 21.53 5.01
C VAL A 69 -16.15 22.81 5.21
N VAL A 70 -16.02 23.42 6.37
CA VAL A 70 -16.65 24.70 6.72
C VAL A 70 -15.57 25.70 7.07
N SER A 71 -15.64 26.91 6.51
CA SER A 71 -14.80 28.04 6.86
C SER A 71 -15.68 29.25 7.19
N ALA A 72 -15.40 29.91 8.32
CA ALA A 72 -16.26 30.94 8.90
C ALA A 72 -15.52 32.22 9.29
N GLU A 73 -14.59 32.68 8.46
CA GLU A 73 -13.91 33.98 8.66
C GLU A 73 -14.77 35.16 8.16
N LYS A 74 -14.25 36.38 8.29
CA LYS A 74 -14.98 37.62 7.92
C LYS A 74 -15.29 37.77 6.44
N SER A 75 -14.50 37.17 5.55
CA SER A 75 -14.63 37.30 4.08
C SER A 75 -15.09 36.00 3.45
N GLN A 76 -16.25 36.04 2.78
CA GLN A 76 -16.82 34.91 2.04
C GLN A 76 -15.88 34.40 0.94
N HIS A 77 -15.21 35.28 0.21
CA HIS A 77 -14.24 34.92 -0.83
C HIS A 77 -13.07 34.13 -0.25
N ARG A 78 -12.50 34.63 0.84
CA ARG A 78 -11.40 33.98 1.54
C ARG A 78 -11.82 32.62 2.14
N ASN A 79 -13.02 32.55 2.69
CA ASN A 79 -13.60 31.31 3.21
C ASN A 79 -13.72 30.24 2.12
N ARG A 80 -14.09 30.62 0.91
CA ARG A 80 -14.16 29.71 -0.22
C ARG A 80 -12.78 29.17 -0.62
N GLU A 81 -11.77 30.02 -0.67
CA GLU A 81 -10.39 29.61 -0.99
C GLU A 81 -9.81 28.68 0.08
N ILE A 82 -9.96 29.05 1.35
CA ILE A 82 -9.51 28.25 2.49
C ILE A 82 -10.22 26.89 2.51
N ALA A 83 -11.54 26.88 2.38
CA ALA A 83 -12.32 25.66 2.39
C ALA A 83 -11.94 24.73 1.22
N MET A 84 -11.66 25.28 0.04
CA MET A 84 -11.17 24.53 -1.13
C MET A 84 -9.78 23.93 -0.87
N GLN A 85 -8.87 24.70 -0.31
CA GLN A 85 -7.52 24.23 0.02
C GLN A 85 -7.57 23.11 1.06
N VAL A 86 -8.36 23.28 2.12
CA VAL A 86 -8.55 22.26 3.15
C VAL A 86 -9.20 21.00 2.58
N LEU A 87 -10.19 21.14 1.67
CA LEU A 87 -10.81 20.02 0.99
C LEU A 87 -9.78 19.22 0.17
N LYS A 88 -8.95 19.89 -0.62
CA LYS A 88 -7.88 19.25 -1.39
C LYS A 88 -6.92 18.49 -0.49
N THR A 89 -6.49 19.09 0.62
CA THR A 89 -5.61 18.42 1.58
C THR A 89 -6.26 17.16 2.17
N ARG A 90 -7.53 17.23 2.59
CA ARG A 90 -8.24 16.08 3.14
C ARG A 90 -8.46 14.96 2.12
N LEU A 91 -8.75 15.31 0.87
CA LEU A 91 -8.87 14.33 -0.22
C LEU A 91 -7.53 13.66 -0.50
N TYR A 92 -6.44 14.43 -0.49
CA TYR A 92 -5.09 13.88 -0.62
C TYR A 92 -4.76 12.89 0.51
N ASP A 93 -5.03 13.27 1.76
CA ASP A 93 -4.78 12.41 2.92
C ASP A 93 -5.61 11.11 2.86
N LEU A 94 -6.86 11.21 2.41
CA LEU A 94 -7.76 10.07 2.25
C LEU A 94 -7.25 9.10 1.18
N GLU A 95 -6.87 9.62 0.02
CA GLU A 95 -6.35 8.80 -1.07
C GLU A 95 -5.00 8.17 -0.72
N ARG A 96 -4.11 8.94 -0.09
CA ARG A 96 -2.85 8.42 0.43
C ARG A 96 -3.05 7.30 1.45
N ALA A 97 -3.97 7.48 2.38
CA ALA A 97 -4.31 6.44 3.36
C ALA A 97 -4.86 5.17 2.71
N ARG A 98 -5.65 5.29 1.62
CA ARG A 98 -6.15 4.17 0.83
C ARG A 98 -5.00 3.41 0.18
N VAL A 99 -4.12 4.11 -0.54
CA VAL A 99 -2.94 3.51 -1.22
C VAL A 99 -1.99 2.86 -0.23
N ASP A 100 -1.69 3.53 0.89
CA ASP A 100 -0.82 3.00 1.95
C ASP A 100 -1.47 1.76 2.61
N GLY A 101 -2.79 1.76 2.79
CA GLY A 101 -3.56 0.63 3.30
C GLY A 101 -3.47 -0.60 2.38
N GLU A 102 -3.71 -0.42 1.08
CA GLU A 102 -3.59 -1.48 0.08
C GLU A 102 -2.16 -2.04 0.00
N ARG A 103 -1.16 -1.16 0.01
CA ARG A 103 0.26 -1.53 0.01
C ARG A 103 0.63 -2.32 1.27
N SER A 104 0.15 -1.90 2.43
CA SER A 104 0.36 -2.59 3.71
C SER A 104 -0.28 -3.97 3.72
N ALA A 105 -1.53 -4.09 3.23
CA ALA A 105 -2.24 -5.34 3.10
C ALA A 105 -1.52 -6.31 2.14
N ASN A 106 -1.07 -5.82 0.99
CA ASN A 106 -0.30 -6.60 0.02
C ASN A 106 1.03 -7.08 0.61
N ARG A 107 1.77 -6.20 1.29
CA ARG A 107 2.99 -6.61 2.01
C ARG A 107 2.69 -7.69 3.04
N LYS A 108 1.65 -7.52 3.85
CA LYS A 108 1.26 -8.47 4.89
C LYS A 108 0.90 -9.84 4.30
N SER A 109 0.19 -9.87 3.18
CA SER A 109 -0.17 -11.13 2.50
C SER A 109 1.05 -11.88 1.96
N GLN A 110 2.07 -11.16 1.44
CA GLN A 110 3.30 -11.77 0.94
C GLN A 110 4.23 -12.26 2.05
N VAL A 111 4.27 -11.55 3.18
CA VAL A 111 5.13 -11.90 4.34
C VAL A 111 4.52 -13.06 5.13
N GLY A 112 3.18 -13.18 5.16
CA GLY A 112 2.46 -14.16 5.96
C GLY A 112 2.73 -14.02 7.45
N SER A 113 2.71 -15.12 8.18
CA SER A 113 3.03 -15.17 9.62
C SER A 113 4.54 -15.18 9.89
N GLY A 114 5.36 -15.47 8.88
CA GLY A 114 6.79 -15.77 9.04
C GLY A 114 7.05 -17.14 9.62
N ASP A 115 6.02 -17.98 9.76
CA ASP A 115 6.15 -19.34 10.26
C ASP A 115 6.87 -20.23 9.23
N ARG A 116 7.58 -21.20 9.75
CA ARG A 116 8.30 -22.19 8.96
C ARG A 116 7.39 -23.11 8.14
N SER A 117 6.12 -23.23 8.50
CA SER A 117 5.09 -23.97 7.77
C SER A 117 4.75 -23.32 6.42
N GLU A 118 4.88 -22.00 6.29
CA GLU A 118 4.59 -21.22 5.08
C GLU A 118 5.81 -21.07 4.15
N ARG A 119 6.82 -21.93 4.31
CA ARG A 119 8.04 -21.86 3.51
C ARG A 119 7.76 -22.00 2.02
N ILE A 120 8.29 -21.06 1.25
CA ILE A 120 8.29 -21.11 -0.21
C ILE A 120 9.52 -21.85 -0.71
N ARG A 121 10.71 -21.48 -0.19
CA ARG A 121 11.99 -22.08 -0.54
C ARG A 121 12.80 -22.44 0.69
N THR A 122 13.57 -23.51 0.56
CA THR A 122 14.56 -23.89 1.56
C THR A 122 15.94 -23.90 0.93
N TYR A 123 16.87 -23.19 1.55
CA TYR A 123 18.28 -23.16 1.18
C TYR A 123 19.07 -23.93 2.23
N ASN A 124 19.57 -25.10 1.86
CA ASN A 124 20.35 -25.96 2.73
C ASN A 124 21.83 -25.86 2.35
N PHE A 125 22.57 -25.05 3.09
CA PHE A 125 23.98 -24.79 2.82
C PHE A 125 24.88 -26.04 3.01
N PRO A 126 24.73 -26.85 4.08
CA PRO A 126 25.53 -28.05 4.25
C PRO A 126 25.40 -29.06 3.10
N GLN A 127 24.22 -29.14 2.48
CA GLN A 127 23.94 -30.05 1.37
C GLN A 127 24.10 -29.40 -0.01
N GLY A 128 24.40 -28.11 -0.08
CA GLY A 128 24.41 -27.33 -1.34
C GLY A 128 23.11 -27.37 -2.11
N ARG A 129 21.97 -27.49 -1.40
CA ARG A 129 20.65 -27.79 -1.97
C ARG A 129 19.71 -26.62 -1.80
N MET A 130 18.98 -26.29 -2.88
CA MET A 130 17.81 -25.44 -2.85
C MET A 130 16.56 -26.25 -3.22
N THR A 131 15.48 -26.07 -2.48
CA THR A 131 14.17 -26.67 -2.78
C THR A 131 13.10 -25.59 -2.86
N ASP A 132 12.40 -25.50 -3.98
CA ASP A 132 11.18 -24.69 -4.11
C ASP A 132 9.97 -25.57 -3.82
N HIS A 133 9.28 -25.31 -2.72
CA HIS A 133 8.18 -26.14 -2.23
C HIS A 133 6.88 -25.94 -3.00
N ARG A 134 6.75 -24.85 -3.79
CA ARG A 134 5.54 -24.58 -4.60
C ARG A 134 5.40 -25.56 -5.75
N ILE A 135 6.52 -25.90 -6.36
CA ILE A 135 6.58 -26.78 -7.56
C ILE A 135 7.36 -28.08 -7.31
N GLY A 136 7.82 -28.33 -6.07
CA GLY A 136 8.59 -29.53 -5.73
C GLY A 136 9.98 -29.60 -6.38
N LEU A 137 10.51 -28.48 -6.89
CA LEU A 137 11.81 -28.43 -7.58
C LEU A 137 12.95 -28.49 -6.55
N THR A 138 13.90 -29.42 -6.76
CA THR A 138 15.10 -29.53 -5.92
C THR A 138 16.35 -29.51 -6.78
N LEU A 139 17.28 -28.59 -6.48
CA LEU A 139 18.54 -28.39 -7.18
C LEU A 139 19.71 -28.48 -6.20
N TYR A 140 20.78 -29.22 -6.57
CA TYR A 140 21.98 -29.42 -5.76
C TYR A 140 23.16 -28.54 -6.20
N ARG A 141 22.88 -27.30 -6.59
CA ARG A 141 23.87 -26.31 -7.04
C ARG A 141 23.62 -24.94 -6.43
N LEU A 142 23.50 -24.94 -5.10
CA LEU A 142 23.17 -23.73 -4.34
C LEU A 142 24.14 -22.57 -4.62
N ASP A 143 25.44 -22.85 -4.74
CA ASP A 143 26.44 -21.80 -5.01
C ASP A 143 26.21 -21.08 -6.33
N GLN A 144 25.84 -21.82 -7.38
CA GLN A 144 25.54 -21.23 -8.68
C GLN A 144 24.26 -20.38 -8.63
N ILE A 145 23.26 -20.85 -7.88
CA ILE A 145 22.00 -20.13 -7.66
C ILE A 145 22.27 -18.80 -6.94
N LEU A 146 23.13 -18.81 -5.91
CA LEU A 146 23.50 -17.61 -5.16
C LEU A 146 24.34 -16.61 -6.00
N GLN A 147 25.03 -17.11 -7.03
CA GLN A 147 25.76 -16.28 -8.01
C GLN A 147 24.86 -15.70 -9.10
N GLY A 148 23.56 -16.04 -9.10
CA GLY A 148 22.59 -15.49 -10.05
C GLY A 148 22.16 -16.42 -11.19
N ASN A 149 22.61 -17.69 -11.19
CA ASN A 149 22.12 -18.68 -12.16
C ASN A 149 20.72 -19.16 -11.75
N LEU A 150 19.69 -18.42 -12.18
CA LEU A 150 18.28 -18.60 -11.80
C LEU A 150 17.41 -19.14 -12.93
N ASP A 151 17.94 -19.27 -14.14
CA ASP A 151 17.15 -19.54 -15.35
C ASP A 151 16.27 -20.78 -15.22
N GLU A 152 16.83 -21.89 -14.78
CA GLU A 152 16.07 -23.14 -14.59
C GLU A 152 14.92 -23.02 -13.57
N ILE A 153 15.12 -22.22 -12.53
CA ILE A 153 14.09 -21.95 -11.51
C ILE A 153 12.98 -21.10 -12.09
N ILE A 154 13.36 -20.05 -12.85
CA ILE A 154 12.42 -19.13 -13.49
C ILE A 154 11.60 -19.85 -14.54
N ASP A 155 12.24 -20.67 -15.38
CA ASP A 155 11.58 -21.44 -16.43
C ASP A 155 10.58 -22.44 -15.84
N ALA A 156 10.97 -23.16 -14.79
CA ALA A 156 10.08 -24.11 -14.13
C ALA A 156 8.86 -23.42 -13.47
N LEU A 157 9.08 -22.28 -12.81
CA LEU A 157 7.99 -21.49 -12.21
C LEU A 157 7.07 -20.89 -13.26
N THR A 158 7.64 -20.42 -14.37
CA THR A 158 6.85 -19.85 -15.49
C THR A 158 6.00 -20.92 -16.14
N ALA A 159 6.55 -22.11 -16.37
CA ALA A 159 5.81 -23.24 -16.94
C ALA A 159 4.64 -23.66 -16.05
N GLU A 160 4.86 -23.72 -14.72
CA GLU A 160 3.80 -24.06 -13.77
C GLU A 160 2.71 -22.98 -13.73
N ALA A 161 3.10 -21.70 -13.72
CA ALA A 161 2.15 -20.59 -13.75
C ALA A 161 1.30 -20.59 -15.02
N GLN A 162 1.91 -20.88 -16.18
CA GLN A 162 1.18 -21.00 -17.45
C GLN A 162 0.22 -22.19 -17.44
N ALA A 163 0.64 -23.32 -16.90
CA ALA A 163 -0.22 -24.51 -16.78
C ALA A 163 -1.42 -24.24 -15.87
N ALA A 164 -1.23 -23.55 -14.75
CA ALA A 164 -2.31 -23.15 -13.87
C ALA A 164 -3.32 -22.20 -14.54
N MET A 165 -2.82 -21.18 -15.28
CA MET A 165 -3.70 -20.28 -16.04
C MET A 165 -4.51 -21.00 -17.11
N LEU A 166 -3.91 -21.96 -17.80
CA LEU A 166 -4.62 -22.74 -18.81
C LEU A 166 -5.68 -23.67 -18.18
N ALA A 167 -5.42 -24.21 -16.99
CA ALA A 167 -6.38 -25.01 -16.25
C ALA A 167 -7.59 -24.17 -15.83
N ASP A 168 -7.36 -22.94 -15.33
CA ASP A 168 -8.43 -22.02 -14.93
C ASP A 168 -9.29 -21.54 -16.12
N MET A 169 -8.71 -21.48 -17.32
CA MET A 169 -9.47 -21.11 -18.54
C MET A 169 -10.33 -22.22 -19.10
N ASN A 170 -10.07 -23.49 -18.73
CA ASN A 170 -10.77 -24.67 -19.25
C ASN A 170 -11.80 -25.26 -18.26
N GLY A 171 -11.93 -24.69 -17.06
CA GLY A 171 -12.88 -25.07 -16.01
C GLY A 171 -14.01 -24.07 -15.89
#